data_dc4fb2e180dce78a4d14ce0aa9ef993d
#
_entry.id   dc4fb2e180dce78a4d14ce0aa9ef993d
#
_cell.length_a   1.000
_cell.length_b   1.000
_cell.length_c   1.000
_cell.angle_alpha   90.00
_cell.angle_beta   90.00
_cell.angle_gamma   90.00
#
_symmetry.space_group_name_H-M   'P 1'
#
loop_
_entity.id
_entity.type
_entity.pdbx_description
1 polymer ?
#
loop_
_entity_poly.entity_id
_entity_poly.type
_entity_poly.pdbx_seq_one_letter_code
_entity_poly.pdbx_strand_id
1 'polypeptide(L)'
;MDVPFVPTPRPIVRRMLNLADTKPGERLIDLGAGDGRIVMTAASEFGARALGVELHPERYAIIRNSAASLKPSLHALRQNLFQADLSNADIVTMYLLPSVNEALRKKLERELHSGARVVSHDFSIPDWTPARVELIQGPMGLHTIYLYKI
;
A
#
# COMPACT_ATOMS: atom_id res chain seq x y z
N MET A 1 -7.12 -18.61 8.88
CA MET A 1 -5.73 -19.03 8.68
C MET A 1 -4.83 -17.79 8.68
N ASP A 2 -3.85 -17.78 9.55
CA ASP A 2 -2.93 -16.67 9.61
C ASP A 2 -1.94 -16.74 8.45
N VAL A 3 -1.88 -15.64 7.69
CA VAL A 3 -0.90 -15.52 6.62
C VAL A 3 0.43 -15.08 7.25
N PRO A 4 1.57 -15.71 6.91
CA PRO A 4 2.85 -15.26 7.41
C PRO A 4 3.08 -13.79 7.07
N PHE A 5 3.62 -13.04 8.04
CA PHE A 5 4.01 -11.66 7.80
C PHE A 5 5.33 -11.63 7.03
N VAL A 6 5.26 -11.17 5.78
CA VAL A 6 6.43 -11.00 4.92
C VAL A 6 6.46 -9.54 4.47
N PRO A 7 7.39 -8.73 4.99
CA PRO A 7 7.43 -7.32 4.63
C PRO A 7 8.04 -7.10 3.24
N THR A 8 7.57 -6.06 2.56
CA THR A 8 8.19 -5.59 1.32
C THR A 8 9.60 -5.06 1.61
N PRO A 9 10.64 -5.54 0.91
CA PRO A 9 11.99 -5.00 1.11
C PRO A 9 12.05 -3.49 0.86
N ARG A 10 12.86 -2.76 1.64
CA ARG A 10 12.91 -1.28 1.55
C ARG A 10 13.23 -0.72 0.18
N PRO A 11 14.17 -1.30 -0.60
CA PRO A 11 14.39 -0.80 -1.97
C PRO A 11 13.15 -0.93 -2.86
N ILE A 12 12.35 -1.99 -2.64
CA ILE A 12 11.11 -2.21 -3.38
C ILE A 12 10.04 -1.19 -2.96
N VAL A 13 9.97 -0.87 -1.65
CA VAL A 13 9.07 0.18 -1.15
C VAL A 13 9.30 1.49 -1.92
N ARG A 14 10.56 1.94 -2.02
CA ARG A 14 10.87 3.19 -2.72
C ARG A 14 10.51 3.13 -4.19
N ARG A 15 10.75 2.00 -4.84
CA ARG A 15 10.37 1.83 -6.25
C ARG A 15 8.87 1.88 -6.44
N MET A 16 8.10 1.27 -5.54
CA MET A 16 6.63 1.34 -5.59
C MET A 16 6.14 2.79 -5.52
N LEU A 17 6.69 3.55 -4.58
CA LEU A 17 6.29 4.95 -4.38
C LEU A 17 6.73 5.85 -5.55
N ASN A 18 7.89 5.59 -6.12
CA ASN A 18 8.36 6.30 -7.32
C ASN A 18 7.50 5.94 -8.54
N LEU A 19 7.17 4.67 -8.73
CA LEU A 19 6.35 4.21 -9.85
C LEU A 19 4.96 4.83 -9.81
N ALA A 20 4.38 4.97 -8.61
CA ALA A 20 3.11 5.65 -8.41
C ALA A 20 3.18 7.15 -8.60
N ASP A 21 4.39 7.70 -8.79
CA ASP A 21 4.61 9.15 -8.88
C ASP A 21 4.03 9.91 -7.68
N THR A 22 4.34 9.39 -6.49
CA THR A 22 3.81 9.93 -5.23
C THR A 22 4.28 11.37 -5.02
N LYS A 23 3.33 12.29 -4.84
CA LYS A 23 3.60 13.72 -4.66
C LYS A 23 3.33 14.15 -3.23
N PRO A 24 4.02 15.20 -2.74
CA PRO A 24 3.72 15.77 -1.43
C PRO A 24 2.23 16.12 -1.30
N GLY A 25 1.65 15.80 -0.14
CA GLY A 25 0.25 16.08 0.16
C GLY A 25 -0.76 15.08 -0.38
N GLU A 26 -0.35 14.16 -1.26
CA GLU A 26 -1.25 13.11 -1.75
C GLU A 26 -1.59 12.12 -0.63
N ARG A 27 -2.80 11.57 -0.69
CA ARG A 27 -3.30 10.61 0.30
C ARG A 27 -2.99 9.20 -0.17
N LEU A 28 -2.22 8.48 0.63
CA LEU A 28 -1.84 7.11 0.36
C LEU A 28 -2.38 6.18 1.44
N ILE A 29 -3.01 5.10 1.02
CA ILE A 29 -3.48 4.04 1.93
C ILE A 29 -2.74 2.75 1.59
N ASP A 30 -2.08 2.16 2.60
CA ASP A 30 -1.47 0.84 2.47
C ASP A 30 -2.39 -0.19 3.12
N LEU A 31 -2.92 -1.10 2.32
CA LEU A 31 -3.84 -2.15 2.79
C LEU A 31 -3.03 -3.35 3.27
N GLY A 32 -3.20 -3.70 4.54
CA GLY A 32 -2.38 -4.73 5.18
C GLY A 32 -0.98 -4.19 5.46
N ALA A 33 -0.90 -3.08 6.19
CA ALA A 33 0.32 -2.25 6.27
C ALA A 33 1.49 -2.90 7.01
N GLY A 34 1.28 -4.02 7.70
CA GLY A 34 2.35 -4.74 8.39
C GLY A 34 3.02 -3.88 9.46
N ASP A 35 4.34 -3.75 9.37
CA ASP A 35 5.12 -2.92 10.30
C ASP A 35 5.13 -1.44 9.93
N GLY A 36 4.43 -1.06 8.84
CA GLY A 36 4.27 0.33 8.45
C GLY A 36 5.40 0.91 7.62
N ARG A 37 6.32 0.09 7.10
CA ARG A 37 7.47 0.63 6.35
C ARG A 37 7.08 1.42 5.11
N ILE A 38 6.02 1.01 4.40
CA ILE A 38 5.55 1.74 3.21
C ILE A 38 4.98 3.10 3.61
N VAL A 39 4.08 3.14 4.59
CA VAL A 39 3.46 4.41 5.00
C VAL A 39 4.46 5.34 5.68
N MET A 40 5.41 4.80 6.42
CA MET A 40 6.47 5.60 7.04
C MET A 40 7.36 6.24 5.97
N THR A 41 7.76 5.48 4.96
CA THR A 41 8.57 5.99 3.85
C THR A 41 7.79 7.01 3.03
N ALA A 42 6.51 6.73 2.74
CA ALA A 42 5.65 7.66 2.01
C ALA A 42 5.53 9.01 2.73
N ALA A 43 5.33 8.99 4.05
CA ALA A 43 5.19 10.22 4.83
C ALA A 43 6.52 10.95 4.97
N SER A 44 7.62 10.25 5.32
CA SER A 44 8.89 10.88 5.65
C SER A 44 9.72 11.27 4.43
N GLU A 45 9.69 10.48 3.36
CA GLU A 45 10.54 10.73 2.19
C GLU A 45 9.79 11.34 1.00
N PHE A 46 8.47 11.13 0.90
CA PHE A 46 7.67 11.62 -0.24
C PHE A 46 6.68 12.73 0.14
N GLY A 47 6.54 13.02 1.43
CA GLY A 47 5.63 14.07 1.90
C GLY A 47 4.15 13.70 1.77
N ALA A 48 3.83 12.44 1.58
CA ALA A 48 2.45 11.98 1.47
C ALA A 48 1.72 12.02 2.82
N ARG A 49 0.40 12.08 2.77
CA ARG A 49 -0.47 11.81 3.91
C ARG A 49 -0.81 10.34 3.89
N ALA A 50 -0.20 9.57 4.77
CA ALA A 50 -0.25 8.12 4.70
C ALA A 50 -1.13 7.52 5.82
N LEU A 51 -1.92 6.52 5.45
CA LEU A 51 -2.73 5.74 6.36
C LEU A 51 -2.37 4.26 6.20
N GLY A 52 -1.90 3.64 7.29
CA GLY A 52 -1.67 2.21 7.33
C GLY A 52 -2.88 1.49 7.93
N VAL A 53 -3.49 0.61 7.16
CA VAL A 53 -4.59 -0.23 7.62
C VAL A 53 -4.04 -1.60 7.98
N GLU A 54 -4.08 -1.96 9.26
CA GLU A 54 -3.52 -3.19 9.78
C GLU A 54 -4.40 -3.75 10.88
N LEU A 55 -4.84 -4.99 10.74
CA LEU A 55 -5.75 -5.63 11.69
C LEU A 55 -5.02 -6.23 12.89
N HIS A 56 -3.78 -6.72 12.70
CA HIS A 56 -3.02 -7.38 13.76
C HIS A 56 -2.62 -6.37 14.84
N PRO A 57 -2.97 -6.60 16.13
CA PRO A 57 -2.80 -5.58 17.15
C PRO A 57 -1.35 -5.14 17.38
N GLU A 58 -0.41 -6.07 17.32
CA GLU A 58 1.01 -5.75 17.54
C GLU A 58 1.59 -4.92 16.41
N ARG A 59 1.28 -5.27 15.16
CA ARG A 59 1.74 -4.49 14.00
C ARG A 59 1.06 -3.14 13.92
N TYR A 60 -0.25 -3.09 14.20
CA TYR A 60 -0.95 -1.81 14.32
C TYR A 60 -0.28 -0.89 15.35
N ALA A 61 0.11 -1.43 16.51
CA ALA A 61 0.77 -0.64 17.55
C ALA A 61 2.11 -0.07 17.08
N ILE A 62 2.88 -0.82 16.26
CA ILE A 62 4.13 -0.32 15.69
C ILE A 62 3.87 0.91 14.84
N ILE A 63 2.87 0.87 13.96
CA ILE A 63 2.53 2.00 13.09
C ILE A 63 2.05 3.18 13.92
N ARG A 64 1.16 2.95 14.87
CA ARG A 64 0.63 4.00 15.74
C ARG A 64 1.74 4.71 16.52
N ASN A 65 2.71 3.95 17.05
CA ASN A 65 3.82 4.52 17.79
C ASN A 65 4.74 5.35 16.89
N SER A 66 4.98 4.87 15.66
CA SER A 66 5.76 5.62 14.66
C SER A 66 5.04 6.90 14.22
N ALA A 67 3.71 6.85 14.16
CA ALA A 67 2.90 8.01 13.77
C ALA A 67 3.07 9.19 14.74
N ALA A 68 3.40 8.93 16.01
CA ALA A 68 3.58 9.98 16.99
C ALA A 68 4.66 10.99 16.59
N SER A 69 5.71 10.56 15.90
CA SER A 69 6.81 11.42 15.43
C SER A 69 6.61 11.98 14.02
N LEU A 70 5.62 11.46 13.27
CA LEU A 70 5.38 11.84 11.87
C LEU A 70 4.02 12.52 11.66
N LYS A 71 3.29 12.83 12.72
CA LYS A 71 2.01 13.55 12.62
C LYS A 71 2.21 14.96 12.05
N PRO A 72 1.23 15.43 11.26
CA PRO A 72 -0.06 14.81 10.92
C PRO A 72 -0.01 13.89 9.69
N SER A 73 1.18 13.58 9.17
CA SER A 73 1.34 12.91 7.88
C SER A 73 1.16 11.40 7.93
N LEU A 74 1.19 10.79 9.12
CA LEU A 74 1.03 9.35 9.25
C LEU A 74 -0.04 9.01 10.28
N HIS A 75 -0.98 8.15 9.87
CA HIS A 75 -2.00 7.59 10.74
C HIS A 75 -2.04 6.08 10.62
N ALA A 76 -2.46 5.41 11.69
CA ALA A 76 -2.71 3.97 11.71
C ALA A 76 -4.17 3.72 12.01
N LEU A 77 -4.77 2.73 11.33
CA LEU A 77 -6.14 2.31 11.56
C LEU A 77 -6.17 0.80 11.76
N ARG A 78 -6.66 0.35 12.91
CA ARG A 78 -6.83 -1.07 13.18
C ARG A 78 -8.18 -1.51 12.63
N GLN A 79 -8.18 -2.05 11.42
CA GLN A 79 -9.39 -2.38 10.71
C GLN A 79 -9.13 -3.50 9.71
N ASN A 80 -10.16 -4.28 9.42
CA ASN A 80 -10.14 -5.20 8.29
C ASN A 80 -10.04 -4.38 7.00
N LEU A 81 -9.10 -4.72 6.15
CA LEU A 81 -8.83 -3.96 4.92
C LEU A 81 -10.05 -3.85 3.99
N PHE A 82 -10.95 -4.84 4.02
CA PHE A 82 -12.18 -4.80 3.23
C PHE A 82 -13.18 -3.75 3.71
N GLN A 83 -13.01 -3.22 4.92
CA GLN A 83 -13.89 -2.21 5.51
C GLN A 83 -13.32 -0.80 5.41
N ALA A 84 -12.07 -0.65 4.98
CA ALA A 84 -11.45 0.66 4.86
C ALA A 84 -12.13 1.49 3.77
N ASP A 85 -12.37 2.78 4.06
CA ASP A 85 -12.90 3.71 3.07
C ASP A 85 -11.77 4.21 2.18
N LEU A 86 -11.82 3.90 0.89
CA LEU A 86 -10.80 4.25 -0.08
C LEU A 86 -11.17 5.48 -0.92
N SER A 87 -12.31 6.10 -0.68
CA SER A 87 -12.85 7.14 -1.54
C SER A 87 -11.96 8.40 -1.64
N ASN A 88 -11.16 8.67 -0.62
CA ASN A 88 -10.25 9.83 -0.59
C ASN A 88 -8.81 9.47 -0.94
N ALA A 89 -8.52 8.22 -1.26
CA ALA A 89 -7.17 7.80 -1.59
C ALA A 89 -6.76 8.26 -2.98
N ASP A 90 -5.58 8.85 -3.10
CA ASP A 90 -4.93 9.11 -4.39
C ASP A 90 -4.10 7.90 -4.81
N ILE A 91 -3.53 7.19 -3.84
CA ILE A 91 -2.70 6.01 -4.06
C ILE A 91 -3.09 4.92 -3.07
N VAL A 92 -3.23 3.69 -3.56
CA VAL A 92 -3.37 2.50 -2.73
C VAL A 92 -2.18 1.58 -3.01
N THR A 93 -1.51 1.14 -1.95
CA THR A 93 -0.43 0.16 -2.04
C THR A 93 -0.88 -1.15 -1.41
N MET A 94 -0.42 -2.26 -1.98
CA MET A 94 -0.81 -3.60 -1.54
C MET A 94 0.34 -4.59 -1.73
N TYR A 95 0.49 -5.49 -0.77
CA TYR A 95 1.29 -6.70 -0.90
C TYR A 95 0.48 -7.85 -0.29
N LEU A 96 -0.47 -8.36 -1.07
CA LEU A 96 -1.50 -9.27 -0.60
C LEU A 96 -1.57 -10.49 -1.51
N LEU A 97 -2.12 -11.59 -0.99
CA LEU A 97 -2.28 -12.80 -1.76
C LEU A 97 -3.22 -12.60 -2.97
N PRO A 98 -3.06 -13.39 -4.04
CA PRO A 98 -3.91 -13.28 -5.23
C PRO A 98 -5.41 -13.36 -4.93
N SER A 99 -5.81 -14.23 -4.00
CA SER A 99 -7.22 -14.37 -3.60
C SER A 99 -7.76 -13.10 -2.95
N VAL A 100 -6.94 -12.40 -2.18
CA VAL A 100 -7.31 -11.13 -1.55
C VAL A 100 -7.42 -10.03 -2.60
N ASN A 101 -6.48 -9.98 -3.55
CA ASN A 101 -6.54 -9.02 -4.65
C ASN A 101 -7.82 -9.19 -5.48
N GLU A 102 -8.20 -10.43 -5.76
CA GLU A 102 -9.45 -10.73 -6.44
C GLU A 102 -10.67 -10.22 -5.65
N ALA A 103 -10.70 -10.49 -4.35
CA ALA A 103 -11.80 -10.06 -3.49
C ALA A 103 -11.87 -8.53 -3.35
N LEU A 104 -10.73 -7.84 -3.40
CA LEU A 104 -10.66 -6.38 -3.30
C LEU A 104 -11.05 -5.65 -4.59
N ARG A 105 -10.97 -6.31 -5.73
CA ARG A 105 -11.11 -5.67 -7.05
C ARG A 105 -12.36 -4.80 -7.17
N LYS A 106 -13.52 -5.34 -6.81
CA LYS A 106 -14.78 -4.60 -6.91
C LYS A 106 -14.84 -3.39 -5.98
N LYS A 107 -14.24 -3.52 -4.79
CA LYS A 107 -14.15 -2.40 -3.85
C LYS A 107 -13.28 -1.29 -4.41
N LEU A 108 -12.13 -1.63 -4.99
CA LEU A 108 -11.25 -0.66 -5.62
C LEU A 108 -11.96 0.05 -6.78
N GLU A 109 -12.66 -0.71 -7.63
CA GLU A 109 -13.42 -0.15 -8.76
C GLU A 109 -14.52 0.80 -8.30
N ARG A 110 -15.21 0.46 -7.21
CA ARG A 110 -16.35 1.23 -6.71
C ARG A 110 -15.93 2.50 -5.98
N GLU A 111 -14.83 2.44 -5.21
CA GLU A 111 -14.48 3.52 -4.28
C GLU A 111 -13.43 4.49 -4.79
N LEU A 112 -12.48 4.04 -5.61
CA LEU A 112 -11.39 4.90 -6.06
C LEU A 112 -11.87 5.92 -7.09
N HIS A 113 -11.44 7.18 -6.90
CA HIS A 113 -11.76 8.25 -7.84
C HIS A 113 -10.92 8.15 -9.12
N SER A 114 -11.38 8.77 -10.19
CA SER A 114 -10.62 8.87 -11.43
C SER A 114 -9.28 9.57 -11.18
N GLY A 115 -8.22 9.01 -11.71
CA GLY A 115 -6.86 9.52 -11.50
C GLY A 115 -6.12 8.87 -10.32
N ALA A 116 -6.79 8.08 -9.50
CA ALA A 116 -6.12 7.32 -8.45
C ALA A 116 -5.20 6.26 -9.05
N ARG A 117 -4.19 5.85 -8.30
CA ARG A 117 -3.23 4.82 -8.70
C ARG A 117 -3.19 3.72 -7.67
N VAL A 118 -3.02 2.49 -8.15
CA VAL A 118 -2.83 1.32 -7.29
C VAL A 118 -1.50 0.67 -7.64
N VAL A 119 -0.69 0.39 -6.64
CA VAL A 119 0.58 -0.34 -6.83
C VAL A 119 0.53 -1.61 -6.02
N SER A 120 0.69 -2.74 -6.72
CA SER A 120 0.69 -4.07 -6.09
C SER A 120 2.06 -4.72 -6.22
N HIS A 121 2.57 -5.23 -5.11
CA HIS A 121 3.84 -5.94 -5.04
C HIS A 121 3.62 -7.45 -5.27
N ASP A 122 4.37 -8.02 -6.18
CA ASP A 122 4.43 -9.43 -6.60
C ASP A 122 3.16 -10.00 -7.22
N PHE A 123 1.98 -9.58 -6.80
CA PHE A 123 0.72 -10.19 -7.26
C PHE A 123 -0.13 -9.19 -8.00
N SER A 124 -0.57 -9.56 -9.21
CA SER A 124 -1.45 -8.73 -10.02
C SER A 124 -2.87 -8.67 -9.45
N ILE A 125 -3.63 -7.69 -9.92
CA ILE A 125 -5.08 -7.64 -9.68
C ILE A 125 -5.76 -8.31 -10.88
N PRO A 126 -6.49 -9.41 -10.66
CA PRO A 126 -7.16 -10.13 -11.75
C PRO A 126 -8.08 -9.23 -12.56
N ASP A 127 -8.12 -9.45 -13.88
CA ASP A 127 -8.94 -8.72 -14.86
C ASP A 127 -8.57 -7.24 -15.05
N TRP A 128 -7.59 -6.70 -14.32
CA TRP A 128 -7.09 -5.36 -14.56
C TRP A 128 -5.84 -5.40 -15.45
N THR A 129 -5.76 -4.45 -16.36
CA THR A 129 -4.57 -4.27 -17.21
C THR A 129 -3.65 -3.24 -16.55
N PRO A 130 -2.42 -3.63 -16.17
CA PRO A 130 -1.50 -2.67 -15.57
C PRO A 130 -1.04 -1.62 -16.58
N ALA A 131 -0.88 -0.39 -16.11
CA ALA A 131 -0.28 0.68 -16.89
C ALA A 131 1.22 0.46 -17.04
N ARG A 132 1.86 -0.11 -16.02
CA ARG A 132 3.28 -0.50 -16.05
C ARG A 132 3.51 -1.73 -15.20
N VAL A 133 4.51 -2.52 -15.60
CA VAL A 133 5.02 -3.65 -14.82
C VAL A 133 6.53 -3.50 -14.76
N GLU A 134 7.11 -3.54 -13.56
CA GLU A 134 8.56 -3.51 -13.39
C GLU A 134 9.04 -4.75 -12.65
N LEU A 135 10.15 -5.30 -13.11
CA LEU A 135 10.87 -6.38 -12.44
C LEU A 135 12.11 -5.78 -11.77
N ILE A 136 12.25 -6.02 -10.47
CA ILE A 136 13.31 -5.39 -9.69
C ILE A 136 14.05 -6.47 -8.90
N GLN A 137 15.39 -6.51 -9.06
CA GLN A 137 16.22 -7.40 -8.27
C GLN A 137 16.32 -6.85 -6.85
N GLY A 138 15.80 -7.62 -5.90
CA GLY A 138 15.86 -7.31 -4.48
C GLY A 138 16.80 -8.25 -3.73
N PRO A 139 16.91 -8.08 -2.40
CA PRO A 139 17.80 -8.92 -1.57
C PRO A 139 17.44 -10.40 -1.58
N MET A 140 16.19 -10.73 -1.78
CA MET A 140 15.68 -12.11 -1.73
C MET A 140 15.25 -12.62 -3.11
N GLY A 141 15.70 -11.99 -4.19
CA GLY A 141 15.39 -12.37 -5.55
C GLY A 141 14.64 -11.31 -6.32
N LEU A 142 13.97 -11.73 -7.39
CA LEU A 142 13.28 -10.83 -8.30
C LEU A 142 11.88 -10.50 -7.78
N HIS A 143 11.55 -9.22 -7.75
CA HIS A 143 10.22 -8.73 -7.36
C HIS A 143 9.53 -8.09 -8.55
N THR A 144 8.22 -8.28 -8.64
CA THR A 144 7.38 -7.65 -9.68
C THR A 144 6.55 -6.55 -9.03
N ILE A 145 6.47 -5.39 -9.69
CA ILE A 145 5.60 -4.30 -9.26
C ILE A 145 4.62 -4.00 -10.38
N TYR A 146 3.34 -3.96 -10.05
CA TYR A 146 2.26 -3.63 -10.99
C TYR A 146 1.69 -2.27 -10.65
N LEU A 147 1.67 -1.35 -11.61
CA LEU A 147 1.00 -0.05 -11.48
C LEU A 147 -0.29 -0.07 -12.27
N TYR A 148 -1.38 0.30 -11.61
CA TYR A 148 -2.70 0.46 -12.25
C TYR A 148 -3.14 1.92 -12.11
N LYS A 149 -3.69 2.47 -13.19
CA LYS A 149 -4.28 3.82 -13.20
C LYS A 149 -5.79 3.71 -13.34
N ILE A 150 -6.48 4.39 -12.44
CA ILE A 150 -7.95 4.36 -12.39
C ILE A 150 -8.54 5.40 -13.36
#